data_424d9abf68c27798ec5f38babf878b44
#
_entry.id   424d9abf68c27798ec5f38babf878b44
#
_cell.length_a   1.000
_cell.length_b   1.000
_cell.length_c   1.000
_cell.angle_alpha   90.00
_cell.angle_beta   90.00
_cell.angle_gamma   90.00
#
_symmetry.space_group_name_H-M   'P 1'
#
loop_
_entity.id
_entity.type
_entity.pdbx_description
1 polymer ?
#
loop_
_entity_poly.entity_id
_entity_poly.type
_entity_poly.pdbx_seq_one_letter_code
_entity_poly.pdbx_strand_id
1 'polypeptide(L)'
;MSKYNIYIICKDEEYFLNKSKEISDKYNKLICHIQWIPAEYLKLTQCNRKLIKDLNTRWNTDQKKILAKLGTIAAHRKALLAIYMNKTDNNIILEADATLSSKLPLPPKVSCYLGGWIIPPQITKAGTVKVDVKPHNGLNDINYDKFSVLMAHSLFIKSFEEAIQLFQTTITDKIKNYDVHLIDLQFFNKYYFPPIFVQGKHLSEIDGVTNKNDLRTHMYGLNM
;
A
#
# COMPACT_ATOMS: atom_id res chain seq x y z
N MET A 1 21.69 -14.76 -5.81
CA MET A 1 20.84 -14.11 -4.77
C MET A 1 19.57 -13.61 -5.43
N SER A 2 18.43 -13.88 -4.82
CA SER A 2 17.14 -13.33 -5.29
C SER A 2 17.15 -11.81 -5.16
N LYS A 3 16.68 -11.12 -6.18
CA LYS A 3 16.63 -9.66 -6.24
C LYS A 3 15.18 -9.18 -6.29
N TYR A 4 14.97 -7.93 -5.94
CA TYR A 4 13.68 -7.28 -6.00
C TYR A 4 13.41 -6.64 -7.35
N ASN A 5 12.16 -6.69 -7.79
CA ASN A 5 11.59 -5.84 -8.82
C ASN A 5 10.71 -4.81 -8.12
N ILE A 6 10.90 -3.53 -8.38
CA ILE A 6 10.23 -2.44 -7.66
C ILE A 6 9.33 -1.68 -8.64
N TYR A 7 8.07 -1.50 -8.26
CA TYR A 7 7.04 -0.79 -9.02
C TYR A 7 6.62 0.43 -8.22
N ILE A 8 6.97 1.63 -8.71
CA ILE A 8 6.72 2.89 -8.00
C ILE A 8 5.50 3.58 -8.61
N ILE A 9 4.43 3.69 -7.83
CA ILE A 9 3.22 4.42 -8.18
C ILE A 9 3.43 5.90 -7.86
N CYS A 10 3.59 6.74 -8.86
CA CYS A 10 3.71 8.18 -8.67
C CYS A 10 3.19 8.96 -9.88
N LYS A 11 2.96 10.27 -9.66
CA LYS A 11 2.30 11.15 -10.62
C LYS A 11 3.17 11.48 -11.82
N ASP A 12 4.42 11.83 -11.57
CA ASP A 12 5.32 12.38 -12.58
C ASP A 12 6.65 11.64 -12.63
N GLU A 13 7.31 11.77 -13.77
CA GLU A 13 8.54 11.10 -14.09
C GLU A 13 9.73 11.62 -13.27
N GLU A 14 9.75 12.92 -12.98
CA GLU A 14 10.82 13.51 -12.17
C GLU A 14 10.84 12.92 -10.76
N TYR A 15 9.68 12.81 -10.13
CA TYR A 15 9.56 12.16 -8.84
C TYR A 15 10.01 10.69 -8.89
N PHE A 16 9.59 9.97 -9.93
CA PHE A 16 10.01 8.59 -10.15
C PHE A 16 11.54 8.46 -10.27
N LEU A 17 12.19 9.30 -11.08
CA LEU A 17 13.63 9.28 -11.27
C LEU A 17 14.39 9.54 -9.97
N ASN A 18 13.95 10.53 -9.19
CA ASN A 18 14.56 10.86 -7.90
C ASN A 18 14.42 9.70 -6.91
N LYS A 19 13.22 9.10 -6.82
CA LYS A 19 12.94 7.98 -5.92
C LYS A 19 13.68 6.71 -6.32
N SER A 20 13.71 6.39 -7.60
CA SER A 20 14.43 5.22 -8.11
C SER A 20 15.94 5.34 -7.88
N LYS A 21 16.51 6.54 -8.04
CA LYS A 21 17.90 6.83 -7.72
C LYS A 21 18.19 6.64 -6.23
N GLU A 22 17.36 7.23 -5.34
CA GLU A 22 17.50 7.06 -3.89
C GLU A 22 17.58 5.58 -3.47
N ILE A 23 16.70 4.76 -4.04
CA ILE A 23 16.62 3.33 -3.73
C ILE A 23 17.82 2.58 -4.34
N SER A 24 18.18 2.87 -5.60
CA SER A 24 19.28 2.22 -6.30
C SER A 24 20.63 2.50 -5.66
N ASP A 25 20.89 3.73 -5.25
CA ASP A 25 22.16 4.13 -4.61
C ASP A 25 22.41 3.35 -3.32
N LYS A 26 21.34 3.01 -2.58
CA LYS A 26 21.44 2.26 -1.33
C LYS A 26 21.45 0.74 -1.51
N TYR A 27 20.75 0.21 -2.52
CA TYR A 27 20.40 -1.22 -2.61
C TYR A 27 20.60 -1.85 -3.98
N ASN A 28 21.48 -1.31 -4.83
CA ASN A 28 21.72 -1.80 -6.19
C ASN A 28 21.97 -3.32 -6.28
N LYS A 29 22.64 -3.90 -5.28
CA LYS A 29 22.92 -5.35 -5.21
C LYS A 29 21.67 -6.20 -5.00
N LEU A 30 20.62 -5.62 -4.41
CA LEU A 30 19.35 -6.29 -4.10
C LEU A 30 18.25 -6.01 -5.12
N ILE A 31 18.48 -5.11 -6.08
CA ILE A 31 17.49 -4.68 -7.05
C ILE A 31 17.83 -5.25 -8.42
N CYS A 32 16.84 -5.77 -9.11
CA CYS A 32 16.90 -6.22 -10.49
C CYS A 32 16.38 -5.15 -11.44
N HIS A 33 15.22 -4.59 -11.11
CA HIS A 33 14.49 -3.67 -11.97
C HIS A 33 13.67 -2.68 -11.14
N ILE A 34 13.56 -1.44 -11.62
CA ILE A 34 12.63 -0.43 -11.07
C ILE A 34 11.77 0.10 -12.21
N GLN A 35 10.46 0.07 -12.03
CA GLN A 35 9.50 0.49 -13.04
C GLN A 35 8.57 1.57 -12.49
N TRP A 36 8.33 2.60 -13.32
CA TRP A 36 7.32 3.60 -13.07
C TRP A 36 5.92 3.06 -13.37
N ILE A 37 5.00 3.29 -12.45
CA ILE A 37 3.56 3.07 -12.61
C ILE A 37 2.88 4.44 -12.50
N PRO A 38 2.43 5.04 -13.60
CA PRO A 38 1.78 6.34 -13.56
C PRO A 38 0.51 6.29 -12.70
N ALA A 39 0.46 7.12 -11.66
CA ALA A 39 -0.74 7.31 -10.87
C ALA A 39 -1.81 8.01 -11.71
N GLU A 40 -3.06 7.58 -11.57
CA GLU A 40 -4.18 8.16 -12.31
C GLU A 40 -5.04 9.06 -11.44
N TYR A 41 -5.17 10.30 -11.88
CA TYR A 41 -6.11 11.26 -11.32
C TYR A 41 -7.41 11.21 -12.12
N LEU A 42 -8.36 10.43 -11.62
CA LEU A 42 -9.66 10.31 -12.26
C LEU A 42 -10.41 11.63 -12.18
N LYS A 43 -10.95 12.07 -13.33
CA LYS A 43 -11.79 13.26 -13.44
C LYS A 43 -13.24 12.86 -13.57
N LEU A 44 -14.14 13.72 -13.09
CA LEU A 44 -15.56 13.55 -13.36
C LEU A 44 -15.83 13.77 -14.85
N THR A 45 -16.44 12.78 -15.48
CA THR A 45 -16.86 12.82 -16.88
C THR A 45 -18.35 12.48 -16.99
N GLN A 46 -18.96 12.71 -18.13
CA GLN A 46 -20.34 12.28 -18.36
C GLN A 46 -20.51 10.76 -18.20
N CYS A 47 -19.49 9.98 -18.64
CA CYS A 47 -19.52 8.52 -18.58
C CYS A 47 -19.52 7.97 -17.16
N ASN A 48 -18.81 8.61 -16.22
CA ASN A 48 -18.69 8.11 -14.84
C ASN A 48 -19.59 8.84 -13.83
N ARG A 49 -20.31 9.90 -14.24
CA ARG A 49 -21.12 10.72 -13.33
C ARG A 49 -22.15 9.93 -12.54
N LYS A 50 -22.86 9.01 -13.21
CA LYS A 50 -23.86 8.15 -12.55
C LYS A 50 -23.21 7.26 -11.50
N LEU A 51 -22.13 6.56 -11.86
CA LEU A 51 -21.36 5.71 -10.94
C LEU A 51 -20.86 6.49 -9.72
N ILE A 52 -20.27 7.67 -9.95
CA ILE A 52 -19.76 8.51 -8.86
C ILE A 52 -20.88 8.95 -7.92
N LYS A 53 -22.06 9.30 -8.44
CA LYS A 53 -23.24 9.65 -7.63
C LYS A 53 -23.70 8.45 -6.79
N ASP A 54 -23.79 7.28 -7.38
CA ASP A 54 -24.19 6.05 -6.68
C ASP A 54 -23.17 5.68 -5.59
N LEU A 55 -21.87 5.81 -5.88
CA LEU A 55 -20.81 5.59 -4.89
C LEU A 55 -20.81 6.65 -3.78
N ASN A 56 -21.12 7.92 -4.10
CA ASN A 56 -21.26 8.98 -3.09
C ASN A 56 -22.31 8.60 -2.04
N THR A 57 -23.49 8.15 -2.48
CA THR A 57 -24.54 7.68 -1.58
C THR A 57 -24.11 6.43 -0.79
N ARG A 58 -23.55 5.44 -1.47
CA ARG A 58 -23.16 4.15 -0.88
C ARG A 58 -22.01 4.28 0.14
N TRP A 59 -21.02 5.13 -0.16
CA TRP A 59 -19.83 5.29 0.68
C TRP A 59 -19.96 6.43 1.70
N ASN A 60 -21.03 7.22 1.60
CA ASN A 60 -21.25 8.41 2.42
C ASN A 60 -20.01 9.32 2.48
N THR A 61 -19.46 9.65 1.31
CA THR A 61 -18.25 10.45 1.17
C THR A 61 -18.34 11.34 -0.08
N ASP A 62 -17.58 12.43 -0.10
CA ASP A 62 -17.62 13.38 -1.20
C ASP A 62 -17.01 12.83 -2.50
N GLN A 63 -17.39 13.43 -3.61
CA GLN A 63 -16.99 13.03 -4.95
C GLN A 63 -15.47 13.05 -5.16
N LYS A 64 -14.76 14.06 -4.60
CA LYS A 64 -13.30 14.18 -4.74
C LYS A 64 -12.61 12.97 -4.11
N LYS A 65 -13.03 12.59 -2.90
CA LYS A 65 -12.50 11.41 -2.20
C LYS A 65 -12.82 10.11 -2.94
N ILE A 66 -13.99 9.99 -3.55
CA ILE A 66 -14.33 8.82 -4.37
C ILE A 66 -13.39 8.71 -5.56
N LEU A 67 -13.18 9.80 -6.30
CA LEU A 67 -12.28 9.80 -7.46
C LEU A 67 -10.84 9.47 -7.06
N ALA A 68 -10.36 10.00 -5.94
CA ALA A 68 -9.03 9.68 -5.41
C ALA A 68 -8.90 8.19 -5.04
N LYS A 69 -9.88 7.63 -4.31
CA LYS A 69 -9.90 6.19 -3.95
C LYS A 69 -9.92 5.28 -5.18
N LEU A 70 -10.74 5.60 -6.17
CA LEU A 70 -10.78 4.86 -7.43
C LEU A 70 -9.46 4.98 -8.20
N GLY A 71 -8.80 6.15 -8.16
CA GLY A 71 -7.48 6.37 -8.73
C GLY A 71 -6.42 5.48 -8.09
N THR A 72 -6.41 5.38 -6.76
CA THR A 72 -5.52 4.47 -6.01
C THR A 72 -5.75 3.01 -6.42
N ILE A 73 -7.00 2.55 -6.47
CA ILE A 73 -7.34 1.19 -6.91
C ILE A 73 -6.82 0.95 -8.34
N ALA A 74 -7.06 1.90 -9.25
CA ALA A 74 -6.62 1.80 -10.64
C ALA A 74 -5.08 1.73 -10.75
N ALA A 75 -4.35 2.51 -9.96
CA ALA A 75 -2.90 2.52 -9.95
C ALA A 75 -2.32 1.19 -9.44
N HIS A 76 -2.86 0.65 -8.34
CA HIS A 76 -2.46 -0.67 -7.84
C HIS A 76 -2.78 -1.79 -8.84
N ARG A 77 -3.94 -1.74 -9.51
CA ARG A 77 -4.27 -2.68 -10.59
C ARG A 77 -3.25 -2.64 -11.72
N LYS A 78 -2.78 -1.46 -12.11
CA LYS A 78 -1.72 -1.31 -13.13
C LYS A 78 -0.41 -1.94 -12.65
N ALA A 79 -0.02 -1.72 -11.40
CA ALA A 79 1.18 -2.33 -10.83
C ALA A 79 1.10 -3.86 -10.82
N LEU A 80 -0.02 -4.42 -10.36
CA LEU A 80 -0.27 -5.87 -10.36
C LEU A 80 -0.25 -6.46 -11.76
N LEU A 81 -0.87 -5.78 -12.73
CA LEU A 81 -0.87 -6.21 -14.12
C LEU A 81 0.55 -6.13 -14.73
N ALA A 82 1.33 -5.10 -14.42
CA ALA A 82 2.72 -4.99 -14.85
C ALA A 82 3.59 -6.14 -14.31
N ILE A 83 3.43 -6.50 -13.04
CA ILE A 83 4.09 -7.68 -12.44
C ILE A 83 3.75 -8.94 -13.22
N TYR A 84 2.46 -9.17 -13.48
CA TYR A 84 1.99 -10.33 -14.21
C TYR A 84 2.51 -10.39 -15.65
N MET A 85 2.45 -9.27 -16.37
CA MET A 85 2.92 -9.17 -17.77
C MET A 85 4.43 -9.37 -17.90
N ASN A 86 5.19 -8.85 -16.94
CA ASN A 86 6.65 -9.00 -16.88
C ASN A 86 7.09 -10.37 -16.33
N LYS A 87 6.16 -11.18 -15.80
CA LYS A 87 6.43 -12.48 -15.15
C LYS A 87 7.53 -12.38 -14.10
N THR A 88 7.45 -11.35 -13.26
CA THR A 88 8.47 -11.09 -12.22
C THR A 88 8.07 -11.64 -10.86
N ASP A 89 9.07 -12.14 -10.15
CA ASP A 89 8.96 -12.54 -8.74
C ASP A 89 9.66 -11.54 -7.83
N ASN A 90 9.39 -11.61 -6.53
CA ASN A 90 9.95 -10.74 -5.49
C ASN A 90 9.68 -9.26 -5.78
N ASN A 91 8.42 -8.91 -5.90
CA ASN A 91 7.98 -7.60 -6.33
C ASN A 91 7.66 -6.70 -5.14
N ILE A 92 8.10 -5.45 -5.18
CA ILE A 92 7.70 -4.41 -4.24
C ILE A 92 6.86 -3.39 -4.98
N ILE A 93 5.65 -3.11 -4.48
CA ILE A 93 4.82 -1.99 -4.92
C ILE A 93 4.98 -0.88 -3.89
N LEU A 94 5.36 0.32 -4.35
CA LEU A 94 5.52 1.51 -3.51
C LEU A 94 4.62 2.63 -4.01
N GLU A 95 3.88 3.28 -3.10
CA GLU A 95 3.24 4.57 -3.39
C GLU A 95 4.27 5.71 -3.28
N ALA A 96 3.96 6.85 -3.88
CA ALA A 96 4.85 8.01 -3.92
C ALA A 96 5.34 8.45 -2.54
N ASP A 97 4.46 8.41 -1.53
CA ASP A 97 4.76 8.84 -0.17
C ASP A 97 5.49 7.78 0.68
N ALA A 98 5.72 6.57 0.15
CA ALA A 98 6.49 5.55 0.84
C ALA A 98 7.96 5.97 1.00
N THR A 99 8.43 6.12 2.22
CA THR A 99 9.81 6.49 2.55
C THR A 99 10.51 5.34 3.24
N LEU A 100 11.72 5.04 2.79
CA LEU A 100 12.53 3.97 3.37
C LEU A 100 12.98 4.35 4.79
N SER A 101 12.61 3.55 5.79
CA SER A 101 12.91 3.80 7.21
C SER A 101 13.92 2.83 7.81
N SER A 102 14.05 1.66 7.24
CA SER A 102 14.99 0.64 7.70
C SER A 102 15.67 -0.09 6.54
N LYS A 103 16.64 -0.92 6.85
CA LYS A 103 17.40 -1.67 5.84
C LYS A 103 16.48 -2.65 5.09
N LEU A 104 16.56 -2.63 3.76
CA LEU A 104 15.86 -3.60 2.92
C LEU A 104 16.42 -5.02 3.18
N PRO A 105 15.60 -5.99 3.64
CA PRO A 105 16.06 -7.35 3.89
C PRO A 105 16.27 -8.11 2.56
N LEU A 106 16.65 -9.37 2.63
CA LEU A 106 16.51 -10.29 1.48
C LEU A 106 15.01 -10.54 1.21
N PRO A 107 14.63 -10.84 -0.05
CA PRO A 107 13.25 -11.09 -0.41
C PRO A 107 12.60 -12.15 0.50
N PRO A 108 11.44 -11.84 1.12
CA PRO A 108 10.70 -12.80 1.92
C PRO A 108 10.23 -14.00 1.09
N LYS A 109 9.91 -15.09 1.77
CA LYS A 109 9.37 -16.29 1.10
C LYS A 109 7.88 -16.21 0.83
N VAL A 110 7.18 -15.23 1.39
CA VAL A 110 5.73 -15.02 1.30
C VAL A 110 5.41 -13.55 1.09
N SER A 111 4.29 -13.26 0.45
CA SER A 111 3.78 -11.89 0.32
C SER A 111 3.44 -11.29 1.68
N CYS A 112 3.76 -10.00 1.87
CA CYS A 112 3.61 -9.34 3.16
C CYS A 112 3.51 -7.82 3.03
N TYR A 113 3.05 -7.17 4.10
CA TYR A 113 3.20 -5.72 4.27
C TYR A 113 4.65 -5.40 4.62
N LEU A 114 5.24 -4.44 3.91
CA LEU A 114 6.57 -3.89 4.23
C LEU A 114 6.48 -2.66 5.14
N GLY A 115 5.30 -2.12 5.32
CA GLY A 115 4.93 -1.03 6.21
C GLY A 115 3.43 -1.04 6.43
N GLY A 116 2.95 -0.21 7.35
CA GLY A 116 1.53 -0.09 7.64
C GLY A 116 1.27 0.15 9.12
N TRP A 117 0.01 0.36 9.47
CA TRP A 117 -0.43 0.60 10.84
C TRP A 117 -1.08 -0.65 11.40
N ILE A 118 -0.72 -1.01 12.61
CA ILE A 118 -1.46 -2.02 13.36
C ILE A 118 -2.73 -1.38 13.89
N ILE A 119 -3.87 -1.92 13.52
CA ILE A 119 -5.19 -1.43 13.93
C ILE A 119 -6.00 -2.56 14.58
N PRO A 120 -6.97 -2.26 15.47
CA PRO A 120 -7.86 -3.27 15.99
C PRO A 120 -8.70 -3.90 14.87
N PRO A 121 -9.21 -5.14 15.05
CA PRO A 121 -9.97 -5.88 14.03
C PRO A 121 -11.26 -5.16 13.60
N GLN A 122 -11.87 -4.42 14.52
CA GLN A 122 -13.02 -3.57 14.25
C GLN A 122 -12.64 -2.13 14.46
N ILE A 123 -12.73 -1.33 13.38
CA ILE A 123 -12.67 0.13 13.48
C ILE A 123 -13.96 0.59 14.13
N THR A 124 -14.05 0.49 15.45
CA THR A 124 -15.17 1.05 16.19
C THR A 124 -15.04 2.56 16.24
N LYS A 125 -16.16 3.27 16.05
CA LYS A 125 -16.23 4.74 16.14
C LYS A 125 -15.89 5.28 17.54
N ALA A 126 -15.68 4.43 18.52
CA ALA A 126 -15.45 4.76 19.92
C ALA A 126 -14.00 4.48 20.31
N GLY A 127 -13.16 5.50 20.19
CA GLY A 127 -11.87 5.56 20.89
C GLY A 127 -10.75 4.68 20.30
N THR A 128 -9.53 5.06 20.59
CA THR A 128 -8.32 4.30 20.29
C THR A 128 -8.28 3.05 21.18
N VAL A 129 -8.73 1.92 20.68
CA VAL A 129 -8.48 0.62 21.33
C VAL A 129 -6.98 0.33 21.18
N LYS A 130 -6.26 0.28 22.30
CA LYS A 130 -4.87 -0.17 22.29
C LYS A 130 -4.83 -1.63 21.87
N VAL A 131 -4.09 -1.90 20.80
CA VAL A 131 -3.82 -3.27 20.37
C VAL A 131 -2.61 -3.76 21.15
N ASP A 132 -2.79 -4.76 21.99
CA ASP A 132 -1.68 -5.37 22.73
C ASP A 132 -0.99 -6.40 21.83
N VAL A 133 -0.05 -5.90 21.03
CA VAL A 133 0.80 -6.70 20.14
C VAL A 133 2.25 -6.40 20.47
N LYS A 134 3.04 -7.45 20.70
CA LYS A 134 4.49 -7.35 20.92
C LYS A 134 5.23 -7.95 19.73
N PRO A 135 5.43 -7.16 18.64
CA PRO A 135 6.13 -7.67 17.47
C PRO A 135 7.63 -7.88 17.78
N HIS A 136 8.20 -8.90 17.17
CA HIS A 136 9.66 -9.07 17.14
C HIS A 136 10.26 -8.45 15.87
N ASN A 137 11.57 -8.16 15.90
CA ASN A 137 12.25 -7.65 14.72
C ASN A 137 12.19 -8.66 13.57
N GLY A 138 11.77 -8.20 12.40
CA GLY A 138 11.64 -9.01 11.20
C GLY A 138 10.20 -9.30 10.80
N LEU A 139 9.95 -10.44 10.19
CA LEU A 139 8.67 -10.84 9.63
C LEU A 139 7.77 -11.46 10.71
N ASN A 140 6.62 -10.86 10.96
CA ASN A 140 5.64 -11.27 11.98
C ASN A 140 4.34 -11.76 11.33
N ASP A 141 3.60 -12.63 12.05
CA ASP A 141 2.27 -13.06 11.66
C ASP A 141 1.22 -12.01 11.97
N ILE A 142 0.19 -11.88 11.10
CA ILE A 142 -1.01 -11.11 11.36
C ILE A 142 -2.05 -12.05 11.98
N ASN A 143 -2.54 -11.70 13.15
CA ASN A 143 -3.68 -12.38 13.75
C ASN A 143 -4.93 -11.50 13.59
N TYR A 144 -5.69 -11.75 12.53
CA TYR A 144 -6.86 -10.96 12.16
C TYR A 144 -7.97 -10.95 13.21
N ASP A 145 -8.00 -11.91 14.14
CA ASP A 145 -8.91 -11.89 15.28
C ASP A 145 -8.51 -10.83 16.33
N LYS A 146 -7.23 -10.44 16.35
CA LYS A 146 -6.69 -9.50 17.34
C LYS A 146 -6.33 -8.15 16.74
N PHE A 147 -5.84 -8.13 15.50
CA PHE A 147 -5.42 -6.90 14.82
C PHE A 147 -5.32 -7.10 13.31
N SER A 148 -5.31 -6.01 12.59
CA SER A 148 -5.04 -5.96 11.15
C SER A 148 -3.91 -4.98 10.87
N VAL A 149 -3.35 -5.03 9.66
CA VAL A 149 -2.39 -4.04 9.17
C VAL A 149 -3.06 -3.22 8.07
N LEU A 150 -3.20 -1.93 8.32
CA LEU A 150 -3.78 -0.98 7.39
C LEU A 150 -2.66 -0.25 6.64
N MET A 151 -2.90 0.16 5.42
CA MET A 151 -2.05 0.92 4.49
C MET A 151 -1.41 0.06 3.41
N ALA A 152 -1.60 0.50 2.17
CA ALA A 152 -1.08 -0.19 0.98
C ALA A 152 0.16 0.49 0.37
N HIS A 153 0.76 1.49 1.06
CA HIS A 153 1.86 2.29 0.52
C HIS A 153 3.14 1.50 0.22
N SER A 154 3.29 0.30 0.81
CA SER A 154 4.44 -0.58 0.54
C SER A 154 4.07 -2.04 0.73
N LEU A 155 3.96 -2.76 -0.38
CA LEU A 155 3.54 -4.15 -0.43
C LEU A 155 4.63 -5.00 -1.07
N PHE A 156 4.88 -6.19 -0.53
CA PHE A 156 5.68 -7.21 -1.18
C PHE A 156 4.78 -8.30 -1.74
N ILE A 157 4.87 -8.55 -3.05
CA ILE A 157 4.17 -9.61 -3.77
C ILE A 157 5.21 -10.64 -4.22
N LYS A 158 5.06 -11.87 -3.73
CA LYS A 158 6.07 -12.91 -3.91
C LYS A 158 6.22 -13.33 -5.37
N SER A 159 5.13 -13.53 -6.08
CA SER A 159 5.15 -14.01 -7.45
C SER A 159 4.15 -13.30 -8.35
N PHE A 160 4.32 -13.47 -9.66
CA PHE A 160 3.38 -12.92 -10.64
C PHE A 160 2.01 -13.63 -10.62
N GLU A 161 1.96 -14.92 -10.19
CA GLU A 161 0.70 -15.63 -9.99
C GLU A 161 -0.10 -15.02 -8.82
N GLU A 162 0.56 -14.67 -7.70
CA GLU A 162 -0.11 -13.98 -6.60
C GLU A 162 -0.57 -12.57 -7.03
N ALA A 163 0.20 -11.88 -7.87
CA ALA A 163 -0.19 -10.59 -8.41
C ALA A 163 -1.47 -10.66 -9.24
N ILE A 164 -1.61 -11.66 -10.14
CA ILE A 164 -2.83 -11.79 -10.95
C ILE A 164 -4.01 -12.25 -10.10
N GLN A 165 -3.81 -13.11 -9.10
CA GLN A 165 -4.86 -13.48 -8.15
C GLN A 165 -5.39 -12.25 -7.41
N LEU A 166 -4.50 -11.40 -6.87
CA LEU A 166 -4.89 -10.16 -6.20
C LEU A 166 -5.57 -9.20 -7.18
N PHE A 167 -5.06 -9.04 -8.40
CA PHE A 167 -5.70 -8.23 -9.43
C PHE A 167 -7.14 -8.67 -9.69
N GLN A 168 -7.41 -9.97 -9.81
CA GLN A 168 -8.75 -10.50 -10.05
C GLN A 168 -9.74 -10.12 -8.95
N THR A 169 -9.31 -10.07 -7.68
CA THR A 169 -10.16 -9.65 -6.58
C THR A 169 -10.57 -8.18 -6.66
N THR A 170 -9.80 -7.36 -7.37
CA THR A 170 -10.10 -5.94 -7.54
C THR A 170 -11.16 -5.66 -8.62
N ILE A 171 -11.58 -6.67 -9.39
CA ILE A 171 -12.61 -6.55 -10.43
C ILE A 171 -13.99 -6.64 -9.77
N THR A 172 -14.35 -5.63 -9.00
CA THR A 172 -15.64 -5.54 -8.32
C THR A 172 -15.98 -4.08 -8.02
N ASP A 173 -17.28 -3.78 -7.94
CA ASP A 173 -17.79 -2.48 -7.55
C ASP A 173 -17.94 -2.29 -6.02
N LYS A 174 -17.57 -3.33 -5.24
CA LYS A 174 -17.72 -3.35 -3.78
C LYS A 174 -16.54 -2.73 -3.03
N ILE A 175 -15.40 -2.55 -3.69
CA ILE A 175 -14.19 -2.01 -3.05
C ILE A 175 -14.40 -0.53 -2.70
N LYS A 176 -14.27 -0.18 -1.42
CA LYS A 176 -14.32 1.20 -0.93
C LYS A 176 -12.93 1.86 -0.89
N ASN A 177 -11.97 1.14 -0.32
CA ASN A 177 -10.56 1.52 -0.19
C ASN A 177 -9.71 0.31 -0.51
N TYR A 178 -8.57 0.50 -1.15
CA TYR A 178 -7.71 -0.61 -1.53
C TYR A 178 -7.09 -1.31 -0.30
N ASP A 179 -6.63 -0.55 0.67
CA ASP A 179 -6.08 -1.05 1.93
C ASP A 179 -7.09 -1.85 2.76
N VAL A 180 -8.34 -1.36 2.87
CA VAL A 180 -9.42 -2.08 3.54
C VAL A 180 -9.76 -3.37 2.79
N HIS A 181 -9.74 -3.34 1.46
CA HIS A 181 -9.97 -4.52 0.64
C HIS A 181 -8.93 -5.61 0.89
N LEU A 182 -7.65 -5.26 1.06
CA LEU A 182 -6.60 -6.21 1.40
C LEU A 182 -6.84 -6.88 2.77
N ILE A 183 -7.36 -6.11 3.74
CA ILE A 183 -7.74 -6.63 5.07
C ILE A 183 -8.93 -7.58 4.96
N ASP A 184 -10.00 -7.18 4.25
CA ASP A 184 -11.21 -7.98 4.07
C ASP A 184 -10.92 -9.33 3.40
N LEU A 185 -9.95 -9.35 2.49
CA LEU A 185 -9.47 -10.57 1.83
C LEU A 185 -8.53 -11.41 2.71
N GLN A 186 -7.96 -10.81 3.77
CA GLN A 186 -6.84 -11.39 4.52
C GLN A 186 -5.71 -11.87 3.60
N PHE A 187 -5.43 -11.11 2.50
CA PHE A 187 -4.50 -11.52 1.46
C PHE A 187 -3.09 -11.67 2.00
N PHE A 188 -2.65 -10.73 2.85
CA PHE A 188 -1.35 -10.79 3.51
C PHE A 188 -1.53 -11.29 4.94
N ASN A 189 -0.88 -12.36 5.29
CA ASN A 189 -0.84 -12.89 6.66
C ASN A 189 0.45 -12.58 7.41
N LYS A 190 1.31 -11.73 6.83
CA LYS A 190 2.60 -11.33 7.41
C LYS A 190 2.85 -9.82 7.24
N TYR A 191 3.63 -9.26 8.17
CA TYR A 191 4.11 -7.88 8.12
C TYR A 191 5.51 -7.75 8.71
N TYR A 192 6.28 -6.74 8.27
CA TYR A 192 7.61 -6.43 8.83
C TYR A 192 7.51 -5.47 10.01
N PHE A 193 8.29 -5.77 11.06
CA PHE A 193 8.54 -4.87 12.18
C PHE A 193 10.06 -4.77 12.48
N PRO A 194 10.63 -3.58 12.71
CA PRO A 194 10.00 -2.29 12.38
C PRO A 194 9.69 -2.19 10.88
N PRO A 195 8.78 -1.29 10.45
CA PRO A 195 8.43 -1.16 9.04
C PRO A 195 9.65 -0.83 8.20
N ILE A 196 9.74 -1.47 7.03
CA ILE A 196 10.78 -1.18 6.03
C ILE A 196 10.53 0.17 5.40
N PHE A 197 9.26 0.45 5.08
CA PHE A 197 8.81 1.72 4.55
C PHE A 197 7.77 2.33 5.48
N VAL A 198 7.83 3.64 5.63
CA VAL A 198 6.85 4.45 6.36
C VAL A 198 6.23 5.47 5.41
N GLN A 199 5.04 5.94 5.72
CA GLN A 199 4.44 7.04 4.97
C GLN A 199 5.21 8.33 5.29
N GLY A 200 5.70 9.01 4.25
CA GLY A 200 6.43 10.27 4.39
C GLY A 200 5.53 11.43 4.82
N LYS A 201 6.16 12.56 5.15
CA LYS A 201 5.48 13.82 5.52
C LYS A 201 4.92 14.55 4.30
N HIS A 202 4.21 13.88 3.43
CA HIS A 202 3.59 14.49 2.26
C HIS A 202 2.10 14.79 2.54
N LEU A 203 1.59 15.79 1.84
CA LEU A 203 0.16 16.08 1.87
C LEU A 203 -0.58 14.88 1.27
N SER A 204 -1.46 14.25 2.06
CA SER A 204 -2.34 13.23 1.52
C SER A 204 -3.25 13.85 0.44
N GLU A 205 -3.12 13.40 -0.78
CA GLU A 205 -3.95 13.88 -1.88
C GLU A 205 -5.43 13.47 -1.71
N ILE A 206 -5.67 12.42 -0.92
CA ILE A 206 -7.02 11.93 -0.61
C ILE A 206 -7.67 12.79 0.49
N ASP A 207 -6.94 13.03 1.58
CA ASP A 207 -7.52 13.66 2.76
C ASP A 207 -7.19 15.15 2.86
N GLY A 208 -6.24 15.66 2.07
CA GLY A 208 -5.78 17.05 2.11
C GLY A 208 -5.09 17.43 3.42
N VAL A 209 -4.69 16.43 4.21
CA VAL A 209 -4.04 16.61 5.51
C VAL A 209 -2.55 16.31 5.37
N THR A 210 -1.71 17.24 5.81
CA THR A 210 -0.29 16.95 5.98
C THR A 210 -0.15 16.10 7.23
N ASN A 211 0.37 14.89 7.09
CA ASN A 211 0.72 14.06 8.24
C ASN A 211 1.87 14.75 9.00
N LYS A 212 1.50 15.58 10.00
CA LYS A 212 2.45 16.35 10.82
C LYS A 212 3.17 15.50 11.86
N ASN A 213 2.65 14.32 12.17
CA ASN A 213 3.19 13.48 13.23
C ASN A 213 4.19 12.48 12.65
N ASP A 214 5.28 12.28 13.38
CA ASP A 214 6.21 11.19 13.11
C ASP A 214 5.44 9.86 13.32
N LEU A 215 5.00 9.28 12.21
CA LEU A 215 4.12 8.11 12.21
C LEU A 215 4.77 6.88 12.88
N ARG A 216 6.07 6.91 13.17
CA ARG A 216 6.75 5.85 13.92
C ARG A 216 6.18 5.63 15.31
N THR A 217 5.72 6.70 15.98
CA THR A 217 5.14 6.61 17.33
C THR A 217 3.65 6.26 17.32
N HIS A 218 2.93 6.53 16.23
CA HIS A 218 1.51 6.18 16.09
C HIS A 218 1.26 4.82 15.44
N MET A 219 2.25 4.30 14.69
CA MET A 219 2.08 3.08 13.90
C MET A 219 1.76 1.83 14.70
N TYR A 220 2.08 1.80 16.00
CA TYR A 220 1.95 0.57 16.77
C TYR A 220 1.24 0.74 18.11
N GLY A 221 0.73 1.93 18.45
CA GLY A 221 0.19 2.17 19.79
C GLY A 221 1.20 1.85 20.91
N LEU A 222 2.46 1.65 20.53
CA LEU A 222 3.55 1.36 21.44
C LEU A 222 4.11 2.69 21.93
N ASN A 223 3.88 3.02 23.19
CA ASN A 223 4.73 3.96 23.90
C ASN A 223 6.13 3.31 23.98
N MET A 224 7.06 3.76 23.10
CA MET A 224 8.48 3.54 23.33
C MET A 224 8.99 4.59 24.29
#